data_04184d27f28be37a9276b8231609f76d
#
_entry.id   04184d27f28be37a9276b8231609f76d
#
_cell.length_a   1.000
_cell.length_b   1.000
_cell.length_c   1.000
_cell.angle_alpha   90.00
_cell.angle_beta   90.00
_cell.angle_gamma   90.00
#
_symmetry.space_group_name_H-M   'P 1'
#
loop_
_entity.id
_entity.type
_entity.pdbx_description
1 polymer ?
#
loop_
_entity_poly.entity_id
_entity_poly.type
_entity_poly.pdbx_seq_one_letter_code
_entity_poly.pdbx_strand_id
1 'polypeptide(L)'
;ITADKSDPNKLLARTCGLWSDQWYEEEWTETSIAWGDHFFRSTDGGENWTDITPGQQEGQYTDNHYFVSEPIDTNGYAWIYGKAVHWGSGILIDPRNSDKILMTSGNGVFACDNVWDEKGIQFYFDPAGIEEVVALDMVSVPGGSAYSAIGDYDGFIHTDVNEIPEQYQPNMGSTSAIAYCPQNPDVMIRIAKDQNDTAPGFYTLDGGKTWNKMANANGGRAAITQLEDGSYRFFKSAHENDKTSAVFYSDDLGQTWETCTGIPSAYGSKMTNMFIEPNKPNIVYAYVTYYNESWFYSKDKPDMSDAHYTLCVSTDYGKTFTGTDVAMYDQCDSAGRIAYLGEDNLIIGAGWYGMYSVTDNGKT
;
A
#
# COMPACT_ATOMS: atom_id res chain seq x y z
N ILE A 1 14.42 -4.14 26.35
CA ILE A 1 15.80 -4.32 26.85
C ILE A 1 16.19 -5.77 26.63
N THR A 2 17.44 -6.00 26.19
CA THR A 2 18.07 -7.31 26.07
C THR A 2 19.46 -7.30 26.69
N ALA A 3 19.94 -8.45 27.13
CA ALA A 3 21.29 -8.63 27.69
C ALA A 3 22.09 -9.62 26.83
N ASP A 4 23.39 -9.39 26.74
CA ASP A 4 24.31 -10.35 26.17
C ASP A 4 24.38 -11.59 27.10
N LYS A 5 24.26 -12.78 26.49
CA LYS A 5 24.32 -14.04 27.26
C LYS A 5 25.70 -14.35 27.83
N SER A 6 26.76 -13.83 27.20
CA SER A 6 28.15 -14.05 27.55
C SER A 6 28.71 -13.00 28.53
N ASP A 7 28.13 -11.77 28.50
CA ASP A 7 28.56 -10.64 29.32
C ASP A 7 27.33 -9.88 29.88
N PRO A 8 26.93 -10.08 31.12
CA PRO A 8 25.77 -9.44 31.73
C PRO A 8 25.92 -7.91 31.87
N ASN A 9 27.11 -7.35 31.68
CA ASN A 9 27.32 -5.91 31.69
C ASN A 9 26.92 -5.27 30.38
N LYS A 10 26.82 -6.07 29.30
CA LYS A 10 26.41 -5.60 27.97
C LYS A 10 24.89 -5.68 27.80
N LEU A 11 24.25 -4.52 27.76
CA LEU A 11 22.82 -4.38 27.64
C LEU A 11 22.47 -3.48 26.44
N LEU A 12 21.37 -3.80 25.78
CA LEU A 12 20.75 -2.95 24.77
C LEU A 12 19.32 -2.61 25.14
N ALA A 13 18.91 -1.40 24.84
CA ALA A 13 17.55 -0.93 24.99
C ALA A 13 17.11 -0.14 23.76
N ARG A 14 15.82 -0.13 23.50
CA ARG A 14 15.18 0.77 22.55
C ARG A 14 13.92 1.35 23.15
N THR A 15 13.50 2.50 22.65
CA THR A 15 12.18 3.06 22.95
C THR A 15 11.14 2.51 21.97
N CYS A 16 9.88 2.76 22.26
CA CYS A 16 8.77 2.59 21.34
C CYS A 16 7.86 3.81 21.50
N GLY A 17 7.88 4.71 20.50
CA GLY A 17 7.09 5.95 20.53
C GLY A 17 7.73 7.14 21.23
N LEU A 18 8.97 7.03 21.69
CA LEU A 18 9.83 8.19 22.02
C LEU A 18 10.84 8.34 20.90
N TRP A 19 10.68 9.38 20.09
CA TRP A 19 11.34 9.51 18.81
C TRP A 19 12.46 10.54 18.83
N SER A 20 13.46 10.28 17.98
CA SER A 20 14.62 11.09 17.71
C SER A 20 14.91 11.11 16.22
N ASP A 21 15.76 12.05 15.80
CA ASP A 21 16.29 12.07 14.45
C ASP A 21 17.13 10.83 14.17
N GLN A 22 16.84 10.18 13.03
CA GLN A 22 17.61 9.08 12.47
C GLN A 22 18.10 9.49 11.09
N TRP A 23 19.38 9.31 10.82
CA TRP A 23 20.03 9.86 9.63
C TRP A 23 20.35 8.77 8.61
N TYR A 24 20.16 9.12 7.34
CA TYR A 24 20.50 8.30 6.18
C TYR A 24 21.70 8.85 5.40
N GLU A 25 22.13 10.07 5.67
CA GLU A 25 23.31 10.74 5.13
C GLU A 25 23.91 11.65 6.20
N GLU A 26 25.22 11.98 6.07
CA GLU A 26 25.90 12.92 6.96
C GLU A 26 25.43 14.37 6.76
N GLU A 27 24.98 14.69 5.54
CA GLU A 27 24.45 16.02 5.21
C GLU A 27 22.94 16.07 5.42
N TRP A 28 22.46 17.14 6.02
CA TRP A 28 21.05 17.36 6.21
C TRP A 28 20.35 17.74 4.90
N THR A 29 19.33 16.99 4.54
CA THR A 29 18.34 17.33 3.50
C THR A 29 16.94 17.04 4.04
N GLU A 30 15.90 17.52 3.40
CA GLU A 30 14.52 17.24 3.82
C GLU A 30 14.16 15.73 3.80
N THR A 31 14.94 14.94 3.07
CA THR A 31 14.70 13.49 2.91
C THR A 31 15.74 12.61 3.58
N SER A 32 16.85 13.17 4.08
CA SER A 32 17.93 12.39 4.71
C SER A 32 17.70 12.05 6.16
N ILE A 33 16.65 12.60 6.78
CA ILE A 33 16.31 12.41 8.19
C ILE A 33 14.91 11.82 8.33
N ALA A 34 14.77 10.87 9.24
CA ALA A 34 13.50 10.31 9.67
C ALA A 34 13.34 10.44 11.18
N TRP A 35 12.09 10.38 11.68
CA TRP A 35 11.80 10.37 13.11
C TRP A 35 11.49 8.95 13.56
N GLY A 36 12.34 8.37 14.40
CA GLY A 36 12.20 7.01 14.86
C GLY A 36 12.63 6.79 16.30
N ASP A 37 12.57 5.53 16.73
CA ASP A 37 12.88 5.14 18.11
C ASP A 37 14.35 5.38 18.44
N HIS A 38 14.64 5.66 19.74
CA HIS A 38 16.00 5.70 20.27
C HIS A 38 16.55 4.31 20.51
N PHE A 39 17.86 4.17 20.35
CA PHE A 39 18.62 2.96 20.67
C PHE A 39 19.73 3.29 21.65
N PHE A 40 19.87 2.48 22.68
CA PHE A 40 20.83 2.68 23.75
C PHE A 40 21.62 1.42 24.02
N ARG A 41 22.89 1.58 24.39
CA ARG A 41 23.72 0.51 24.93
C ARG A 41 24.28 0.86 26.29
N SER A 42 24.55 -0.17 27.10
CA SER A 42 25.31 -0.11 28.34
C SER A 42 26.39 -1.18 28.31
N THR A 43 27.56 -0.89 28.89
CA THR A 43 28.67 -1.83 29.07
C THR A 43 29.03 -2.04 30.53
N ASP A 44 28.22 -1.55 31.46
CA ASP A 44 28.44 -1.56 32.89
C ASP A 44 27.22 -2.08 33.72
N GLY A 45 26.40 -2.94 33.08
CA GLY A 45 25.26 -3.54 33.74
C GLY A 45 24.06 -2.60 33.86
N GLY A 46 24.02 -1.51 33.10
CA GLY A 46 22.91 -0.55 33.08
C GLY A 46 23.10 0.66 33.98
N GLU A 47 24.27 0.83 34.58
CA GLU A 47 24.58 2.02 35.38
C GLU A 47 24.67 3.27 34.50
N ASN A 48 25.31 3.14 33.33
CA ASN A 48 25.39 4.20 32.32
C ASN A 48 24.91 3.70 30.96
N TRP A 49 24.30 4.62 30.19
CA TRP A 49 23.77 4.35 28.85
C TRP A 49 24.29 5.34 27.83
N THR A 50 24.70 4.84 26.68
CA THR A 50 25.08 5.64 25.53
C THR A 50 23.99 5.55 24.49
N ASP A 51 23.53 6.69 23.95
CA ASP A 51 22.63 6.75 22.80
C ASP A 51 23.42 6.36 21.54
N ILE A 52 22.95 5.34 20.84
CA ILE A 52 23.52 4.81 19.62
C ILE A 52 22.52 4.88 18.45
N THR A 53 21.50 5.73 18.58
CA THR A 53 20.53 5.96 17.50
C THR A 53 21.24 6.26 16.19
N PRO A 54 20.84 5.65 15.05
CA PRO A 54 21.54 5.83 13.77
C PRO A 54 21.73 7.29 13.40
N GLY A 55 23.00 7.67 13.15
CA GLY A 55 23.34 9.05 12.86
C GLY A 55 23.25 10.00 14.04
N GLN A 56 23.10 9.50 15.28
CA GLN A 56 23.09 10.37 16.46
C GLN A 56 24.42 11.11 16.58
N GLN A 57 24.32 12.44 16.65
CA GLN A 57 25.49 13.32 16.77
C GLN A 57 25.79 13.62 18.24
N GLU A 58 27.03 13.52 18.62
CA GLU A 58 27.49 14.03 19.90
C GLU A 58 27.64 15.56 19.81
N GLY A 59 26.84 16.30 20.59
CA GLY A 59 26.87 17.76 20.59
C GLY A 59 26.05 18.41 19.49
N GLN A 60 24.80 18.11 19.41
CA GLN A 60 23.78 18.50 18.41
C GLN A 60 23.73 19.98 17.95
N TYR A 61 24.49 20.87 18.58
CA TYR A 61 24.51 22.31 18.29
C TYR A 61 25.93 22.91 18.19
N THR A 62 26.97 22.09 17.99
CA THR A 62 28.35 22.57 17.85
C THR A 62 28.91 22.22 16.48
N ASP A 63 29.82 23.05 15.95
CA ASP A 63 30.44 22.90 14.62
C ASP A 63 31.31 21.63 14.45
N ASN A 64 31.44 20.80 15.49
CA ASN A 64 32.16 19.54 15.46
C ASN A 64 31.18 18.37 15.52
N HIS A 65 30.62 18.02 14.36
CA HIS A 65 29.77 16.86 14.21
C HIS A 65 30.58 15.60 14.12
N TYR A 66 30.36 14.63 15.01
CA TYR A 66 30.80 13.27 14.81
C TYR A 66 29.67 12.33 15.27
N PHE A 67 29.49 11.27 14.52
CA PHE A 67 28.48 10.28 14.80
C PHE A 67 29.03 9.19 15.71
N VAL A 68 28.28 8.77 16.69
CA VAL A 68 28.51 7.51 17.43
C VAL A 68 28.14 6.35 16.51
N SER A 69 27.03 6.49 15.82
CA SER A 69 26.57 5.57 14.79
C SER A 69 26.55 6.26 13.44
N GLU A 70 27.00 5.55 12.42
CA GLU A 70 26.92 6.01 11.03
C GLU A 70 25.46 6.16 10.58
N PRO A 71 25.20 6.93 9.52
CA PRO A 71 23.90 6.96 8.87
C PRO A 71 23.42 5.56 8.47
N ILE A 72 22.11 5.37 8.44
CA ILE A 72 21.52 4.05 8.12
C ILE A 72 21.88 3.64 6.70
N ASP A 73 22.45 2.45 6.55
CA ASP A 73 22.67 1.82 5.25
C ASP A 73 21.37 1.15 4.78
N THR A 74 20.86 1.57 3.62
CA THR A 74 19.69 0.96 3.00
C THR A 74 19.93 -0.45 2.48
N ASN A 75 21.19 -0.90 2.41
CA ASN A 75 21.58 -2.23 1.94
C ASN A 75 20.98 -2.60 0.57
N GLY A 76 20.94 -1.62 -0.34
CA GLY A 76 20.38 -1.77 -1.68
C GLY A 76 18.85 -1.59 -1.79
N TYR A 77 18.15 -1.48 -0.67
CA TYR A 77 16.70 -1.22 -0.64
C TYR A 77 16.42 0.29 -0.69
N ALA A 78 16.51 0.90 -1.86
CA ALA A 78 16.39 2.35 -2.02
C ALA A 78 15.06 2.92 -1.46
N TRP A 79 13.99 2.11 -1.42
CA TRP A 79 12.67 2.53 -0.94
C TRP A 79 12.62 2.77 0.59
N ILE A 80 13.60 2.23 1.36
CA ILE A 80 13.66 2.48 2.81
C ILE A 80 14.32 3.81 3.17
N TYR A 81 14.99 4.46 2.19
CA TYR A 81 15.65 5.74 2.42
C TYR A 81 14.69 6.79 2.99
N GLY A 82 15.09 7.45 4.07
CA GLY A 82 14.28 8.45 4.76
C GLY A 82 13.10 7.87 5.56
N LYS A 83 13.02 6.55 5.76
CA LYS A 83 11.96 5.93 6.58
C LYS A 83 12.46 5.60 7.98
N ALA A 84 11.65 5.92 8.98
CA ALA A 84 12.02 5.74 10.38
C ALA A 84 12.13 4.26 10.78
N VAL A 85 13.12 3.93 11.61
CA VAL A 85 13.16 2.68 12.37
C VAL A 85 12.30 2.89 13.61
N HIS A 86 11.00 2.54 13.52
CA HIS A 86 10.00 2.83 14.52
C HIS A 86 8.96 1.69 14.65
N TRP A 87 8.08 1.80 15.65
CA TRP A 87 7.02 0.83 15.93
C TRP A 87 7.51 -0.61 16.14
N GLY A 88 8.78 -0.75 16.48
CA GLY A 88 9.34 -2.06 16.76
C GLY A 88 9.24 -2.42 18.25
N SER A 89 9.03 -3.69 18.53
CA SER A 89 8.98 -4.22 19.90
C SER A 89 10.23 -5.01 20.30
N GLY A 90 11.04 -5.43 19.32
CA GLY A 90 12.18 -6.31 19.53
C GLY A 90 13.53 -5.66 19.24
N ILE A 91 14.49 -5.87 20.16
CA ILE A 91 15.92 -5.73 19.94
C ILE A 91 16.59 -6.95 20.57
N LEU A 92 17.41 -7.66 19.80
CA LEU A 92 18.02 -8.92 20.22
C LEU A 92 19.49 -8.92 19.85
N ILE A 93 20.33 -9.42 20.79
CA ILE A 93 21.73 -9.74 20.54
C ILE A 93 21.80 -11.18 20.03
N ASP A 94 22.52 -11.45 18.93
CA ASP A 94 22.75 -12.82 18.46
C ASP A 94 23.47 -13.62 19.55
N PRO A 95 22.90 -14.72 20.05
CA PRO A 95 23.51 -15.50 21.12
C PRO A 95 24.82 -16.20 20.71
N ARG A 96 25.18 -16.18 19.43
CA ARG A 96 26.41 -16.76 18.87
C ARG A 96 27.44 -15.70 18.48
N ASN A 97 27.00 -14.46 18.31
CA ASN A 97 27.85 -13.33 17.97
C ASN A 97 27.36 -12.08 18.71
N SER A 98 28.02 -11.75 19.81
CA SER A 98 27.67 -10.63 20.68
C SER A 98 27.68 -9.26 19.97
N ASP A 99 28.46 -9.10 18.89
CA ASP A 99 28.54 -7.85 18.15
C ASP A 99 27.34 -7.64 17.22
N LYS A 100 26.63 -8.73 16.90
CA LYS A 100 25.48 -8.69 15.99
C LYS A 100 24.17 -8.52 16.75
N ILE A 101 23.34 -7.60 16.23
CA ILE A 101 21.98 -7.39 16.72
C ILE A 101 20.96 -7.40 15.57
N LEU A 102 19.74 -7.72 15.91
CA LEU A 102 18.57 -7.58 15.06
C LEU A 102 17.52 -6.73 15.76
N MET A 103 16.84 -5.89 15.00
CA MET A 103 15.77 -5.01 15.48
C MET A 103 14.55 -5.12 14.57
N THR A 104 13.39 -5.27 15.16
CA THR A 104 12.13 -5.18 14.42
C THR A 104 11.69 -3.72 14.24
N SER A 105 11.04 -3.42 13.15
CA SER A 105 10.44 -2.12 12.85
C SER A 105 9.12 -2.34 12.13
N GLY A 106 8.25 -1.34 12.07
CA GLY A 106 7.09 -1.34 11.19
C GLY A 106 7.43 -1.40 9.69
N ASN A 107 8.71 -1.25 9.35
CA ASN A 107 9.22 -1.33 7.98
C ASN A 107 9.95 -2.66 7.67
N GLY A 108 10.05 -3.56 8.64
CA GLY A 108 10.78 -4.82 8.52
C GLY A 108 11.87 -4.98 9.59
N VAL A 109 13.01 -5.58 9.23
CA VAL A 109 14.11 -5.87 10.14
C VAL A 109 15.32 -5.04 9.79
N PHE A 110 15.97 -4.49 10.82
CA PHE A 110 17.28 -3.84 10.72
C PHE A 110 18.31 -4.63 11.52
N ALA A 111 19.55 -4.56 11.13
CA ALA A 111 20.67 -5.24 11.79
C ALA A 111 21.85 -4.30 12.02
N CYS A 112 22.76 -4.74 12.87
CA CYS A 112 24.08 -4.14 13.06
C CYS A 112 25.04 -5.26 13.45
N ASP A 113 26.24 -5.28 12.91
CA ASP A 113 27.27 -6.31 13.15
C ASP A 113 28.41 -5.84 14.06
N ASN A 114 28.35 -4.58 14.53
CA ASN A 114 29.42 -3.95 15.32
C ASN A 114 28.88 -3.04 16.45
N VAL A 115 27.81 -3.47 17.12
CA VAL A 115 27.06 -2.64 18.09
C VAL A 115 27.89 -2.15 19.29
N TRP A 116 29.02 -2.80 19.58
CA TRP A 116 29.90 -2.45 20.72
C TRP A 116 31.11 -1.59 20.31
N ASP A 117 31.30 -1.27 19.05
CA ASP A 117 32.35 -0.35 18.62
C ASP A 117 32.18 1.02 19.29
N GLU A 118 33.28 1.67 19.62
CA GLU A 118 33.26 2.99 20.26
C GLU A 118 32.63 4.04 19.35
N LYS A 119 32.87 3.94 18.06
CA LYS A 119 32.36 4.80 16.99
C LYS A 119 32.17 4.03 15.70
N GLY A 120 31.37 4.58 14.80
CA GLY A 120 31.15 3.99 13.48
C GLY A 120 30.27 2.74 13.54
N ILE A 121 29.30 2.71 14.48
CA ILE A 121 28.29 1.67 14.53
C ILE A 121 27.43 1.77 13.28
N GLN A 122 27.36 0.69 12.49
CA GLN A 122 26.59 0.69 11.25
C GLN A 122 25.31 -0.10 11.39
N PHE A 123 24.19 0.60 11.34
CA PHE A 123 22.86 -0.01 11.17
C PHE A 123 22.53 -0.17 9.69
N TYR A 124 21.96 -1.29 9.32
CA TYR A 124 21.54 -1.56 7.94
C TYR A 124 20.19 -2.28 7.89
N PHE A 125 19.49 -2.10 6.79
CA PHE A 125 18.21 -2.78 6.55
C PHE A 125 18.46 -4.21 6.08
N ASP A 126 17.88 -5.20 6.76
CA ASP A 126 18.11 -6.63 6.50
C ASP A 126 16.81 -7.45 6.45
N PRO A 127 15.91 -7.12 5.50
CA PRO A 127 14.59 -7.75 5.44
C PRO A 127 14.52 -8.97 4.53
N ALA A 128 15.59 -9.39 3.88
CA ALA A 128 15.56 -10.37 2.79
C ALA A 128 14.66 -11.59 3.09
N GLY A 129 13.58 -11.74 2.33
CA GLY A 129 12.58 -12.80 2.49
C GLY A 129 11.55 -12.59 3.61
N ILE A 130 11.63 -11.47 4.32
CA ILE A 130 10.71 -11.08 5.41
C ILE A 130 10.35 -9.60 5.34
N GLU A 131 10.34 -9.01 4.14
CA GLU A 131 9.90 -7.63 3.93
C GLU A 131 8.46 -7.46 4.40
N GLU A 132 8.19 -6.42 5.17
CA GLU A 132 6.86 -6.09 5.65
C GLU A 132 6.39 -4.78 5.04
N VAL A 133 5.34 -4.85 4.23
CA VAL A 133 4.67 -3.70 3.64
C VAL A 133 3.17 -3.93 3.59
N VAL A 134 2.38 -2.86 3.56
CA VAL A 134 0.92 -2.93 3.48
C VAL A 134 0.50 -3.11 2.03
N ALA A 135 0.46 -4.34 1.55
CA ALA A 135 0.00 -4.66 0.19
C ALA A 135 -1.52 -4.43 0.08
N LEU A 136 -1.93 -3.52 -0.79
CA LEU A 136 -3.32 -3.11 -1.01
C LEU A 136 -3.91 -3.72 -2.29
N ASP A 137 -3.11 -3.79 -3.35
CA ASP A 137 -3.50 -4.37 -4.62
C ASP A 137 -2.28 -4.89 -5.38
N MET A 138 -2.53 -5.76 -6.36
CA MET A 138 -1.48 -6.30 -7.22
C MET A 138 -2.07 -6.74 -8.56
N VAL A 139 -1.35 -6.48 -9.65
CA VAL A 139 -1.66 -7.01 -10.96
C VAL A 139 -0.45 -7.69 -11.59
N SER A 140 -0.70 -8.78 -12.31
CA SER A 140 0.29 -9.44 -13.16
C SER A 140 -0.09 -9.15 -14.61
N VAL A 141 0.74 -8.38 -15.30
CA VAL A 141 0.51 -8.00 -16.70
C VAL A 141 0.87 -9.18 -17.59
N PRO A 142 -0.01 -9.62 -18.50
CA PRO A 142 0.27 -10.74 -19.40
C PRO A 142 1.53 -10.49 -20.23
N GLY A 143 2.54 -11.37 -20.08
CA GLY A 143 3.82 -11.25 -20.78
C GLY A 143 4.74 -10.13 -20.30
N GLY A 144 4.37 -9.46 -19.23
CA GLY A 144 5.11 -8.34 -18.60
C GLY A 144 5.44 -8.59 -17.13
N SER A 145 5.72 -7.51 -16.43
CA SER A 145 6.03 -7.51 -14.99
C SER A 145 4.77 -7.63 -14.14
N ALA A 146 4.94 -7.97 -12.87
CA ALA A 146 3.93 -7.75 -11.86
C ALA A 146 4.11 -6.35 -11.23
N TYR A 147 3.00 -5.76 -10.80
CA TYR A 147 2.96 -4.42 -10.22
C TYR A 147 2.17 -4.48 -8.93
N SER A 148 2.72 -3.91 -7.85
CA SER A 148 2.06 -3.86 -6.55
C SER A 148 1.65 -2.44 -6.16
N ALA A 149 0.51 -2.30 -5.48
CA ALA A 149 0.05 -1.08 -4.85
C ALA A 149 0.21 -1.22 -3.34
N ILE A 150 0.97 -0.32 -2.74
CA ILE A 150 1.42 -0.42 -1.36
C ILE A 150 1.02 0.85 -0.59
N GLY A 151 0.51 0.66 0.62
CA GLY A 151 0.39 1.76 1.58
C GLY A 151 1.76 2.22 2.06
N ASP A 152 1.92 3.54 2.23
CA ASP A 152 3.13 4.22 2.73
C ASP A 152 4.36 4.22 1.81
N TYR A 153 4.42 3.28 0.85
CA TYR A 153 5.56 3.11 -0.06
C TYR A 153 5.20 3.21 -1.54
N ASP A 154 4.00 3.68 -1.89
CA ASP A 154 3.47 3.77 -3.26
C ASP A 154 3.29 2.40 -3.93
N GLY A 155 4.37 1.74 -4.28
CA GLY A 155 4.37 0.40 -4.86
C GLY A 155 5.57 0.12 -5.73
N PHE A 156 5.60 -1.07 -6.31
CA PHE A 156 6.79 -1.60 -6.94
C PHE A 156 6.49 -2.29 -8.27
N ILE A 157 7.52 -2.30 -9.13
CA ILE A 157 7.58 -3.03 -10.38
C ILE A 157 8.42 -4.29 -10.15
N HIS A 158 7.82 -5.47 -10.22
CA HIS A 158 8.46 -6.76 -10.03
C HIS A 158 8.78 -7.40 -11.39
N THR A 159 9.97 -7.15 -11.90
CA THR A 159 10.46 -7.79 -13.14
C THR A 159 10.97 -9.20 -12.88
N ASP A 160 11.57 -9.42 -11.72
CA ASP A 160 11.93 -10.72 -11.17
C ASP A 160 11.50 -10.73 -9.69
N VAL A 161 10.76 -11.77 -9.27
CA VAL A 161 10.29 -11.90 -7.88
C VAL A 161 11.40 -12.27 -6.88
N ASN A 162 12.59 -12.60 -7.36
CA ASN A 162 13.75 -12.92 -6.53
C ASN A 162 14.72 -11.73 -6.36
N GLU A 163 14.44 -10.61 -7.03
CA GLU A 163 15.26 -9.40 -6.96
C GLU A 163 14.54 -8.29 -6.21
N ILE A 164 15.30 -7.32 -5.68
CA ILE A 164 14.73 -6.13 -5.05
C ILE A 164 13.93 -5.34 -6.10
N PRO A 165 12.63 -5.12 -5.92
CA PRO A 165 11.82 -4.46 -6.92
C PRO A 165 12.10 -2.96 -7.01
N GLU A 166 11.90 -2.39 -8.19
CA GLU A 166 11.99 -0.96 -8.43
C GLU A 166 10.72 -0.25 -7.93
N GLN A 167 10.88 0.81 -7.14
CA GLN A 167 9.77 1.65 -6.69
C GLN A 167 9.28 2.57 -7.82
N TYR A 168 7.98 2.81 -7.89
CA TYR A 168 7.39 3.73 -8.88
C TYR A 168 7.99 5.13 -8.80
N GLN A 169 8.14 5.74 -9.98
CA GLN A 169 8.40 7.17 -10.14
C GLN A 169 7.39 7.78 -11.13
N PRO A 170 6.78 8.95 -10.84
CA PRO A 170 6.87 9.70 -9.56
C PRO A 170 6.21 8.95 -8.40
N ASN A 171 6.72 9.16 -7.20
CA ASN A 171 6.16 8.60 -5.97
C ASN A 171 4.97 9.45 -5.50
N MET A 172 3.87 8.82 -5.06
CA MET A 172 2.69 9.48 -4.51
C MET A 172 2.38 9.07 -3.06
N GLY A 173 3.33 8.40 -2.40
CA GLY A 173 3.25 8.00 -0.99
C GLY A 173 2.49 6.70 -0.77
N SER A 174 1.24 6.63 -1.16
CA SER A 174 0.41 5.41 -1.02
C SER A 174 -0.43 5.21 -2.26
N THR A 175 -0.40 3.99 -2.80
CA THR A 175 -1.25 3.56 -3.91
C THR A 175 -2.30 2.58 -3.38
N SER A 176 -3.57 2.86 -3.62
CA SER A 176 -4.67 1.99 -3.20
C SER A 176 -5.00 0.92 -4.24
N ALA A 177 -4.81 1.22 -5.50
CA ALA A 177 -5.14 0.33 -6.59
C ALA A 177 -4.24 0.55 -7.80
N ILE A 178 -4.00 -0.54 -8.52
CA ILE A 178 -3.36 -0.55 -9.82
C ILE A 178 -4.19 -1.43 -10.78
N ALA A 179 -4.36 -0.98 -12.02
CA ALA A 179 -5.06 -1.74 -13.03
C ALA A 179 -4.39 -1.59 -14.40
N TYR A 180 -4.47 -2.63 -15.21
CA TYR A 180 -4.14 -2.57 -16.64
C TYR A 180 -5.40 -2.78 -17.49
N CYS A 181 -5.37 -2.28 -18.73
CA CYS A 181 -6.44 -2.50 -19.70
C CYS A 181 -6.34 -3.91 -20.29
N PRO A 182 -7.34 -4.78 -20.15
CA PRO A 182 -7.27 -6.15 -20.69
C PRO A 182 -7.08 -6.22 -22.21
N GLN A 183 -7.56 -5.21 -22.95
CA GLN A 183 -7.43 -5.14 -24.40
C GLN A 183 -6.07 -4.61 -24.86
N ASN A 184 -5.39 -3.84 -23.99
CA ASN A 184 -4.05 -3.31 -24.24
C ASN A 184 -3.27 -3.19 -22.92
N PRO A 185 -2.54 -4.23 -22.53
CA PRO A 185 -1.84 -4.27 -21.24
C PRO A 185 -0.76 -3.19 -21.02
N ASP A 186 -0.32 -2.48 -22.08
CA ASP A 186 0.59 -1.35 -21.95
C ASP A 186 -0.09 -0.12 -21.31
N VAL A 187 -1.43 -0.11 -21.23
CA VAL A 187 -2.20 0.96 -20.61
C VAL A 187 -2.55 0.58 -19.19
N MET A 188 -2.03 1.34 -18.24
CA MET A 188 -2.23 1.12 -16.81
C MET A 188 -2.55 2.43 -16.07
N ILE A 189 -3.20 2.31 -14.91
CA ILE A 189 -3.43 3.42 -13.99
C ILE A 189 -3.06 3.01 -12.56
N ARG A 190 -2.56 3.98 -11.79
CA ARG A 190 -2.33 3.92 -10.34
C ARG A 190 -3.21 4.95 -9.65
N ILE A 191 -3.98 4.53 -8.66
CA ILE A 191 -4.90 5.38 -7.91
C ILE A 191 -4.34 5.63 -6.52
N ALA A 192 -4.27 6.89 -6.10
CA ALA A 192 -3.76 7.27 -4.79
C ALA A 192 -4.68 6.81 -3.66
N LYS A 193 -4.06 6.37 -2.56
CA LYS A 193 -4.72 6.20 -1.27
C LYS A 193 -4.52 7.48 -0.46
N ASP A 194 -5.39 8.45 -0.65
CA ASP A 194 -5.35 9.69 0.13
C ASP A 194 -6.76 10.03 0.62
N GLN A 195 -6.84 10.63 1.78
CA GLN A 195 -8.07 11.21 2.32
C GLN A 195 -8.39 12.58 1.72
N ASN A 196 -7.52 13.10 0.88
CA ASN A 196 -7.70 14.37 0.19
C ASN A 196 -8.26 14.14 -1.21
N ASP A 197 -9.42 14.72 -1.51
CA ASP A 197 -10.11 14.61 -2.81
C ASP A 197 -9.28 15.11 -4.00
N THR A 198 -8.18 15.80 -3.77
CA THR A 198 -7.31 16.36 -4.81
C THR A 198 -6.05 15.54 -5.08
N ALA A 199 -5.88 14.39 -4.41
CA ALA A 199 -4.70 13.55 -4.61
C ALA A 199 -4.57 13.10 -6.08
N PRO A 200 -3.39 13.20 -6.66
CA PRO A 200 -3.15 12.76 -8.03
C PRO A 200 -3.06 11.23 -8.08
N GLY A 201 -3.43 10.68 -9.24
CA GLY A 201 -2.99 9.35 -9.64
C GLY A 201 -2.11 9.47 -10.88
N PHE A 202 -1.73 8.33 -11.44
CA PHE A 202 -0.90 8.31 -12.64
C PHE A 202 -1.40 7.25 -13.61
N TYR A 203 -1.23 7.52 -14.92
CA TYR A 203 -1.46 6.56 -15.98
C TYR A 203 -0.23 6.40 -16.86
N THR A 204 -0.12 5.27 -17.53
CA THR A 204 0.87 4.97 -18.55
C THR A 204 0.18 4.46 -19.82
N LEU A 205 0.80 4.69 -20.97
CA LEU A 205 0.39 4.15 -22.27
C LEU A 205 1.50 3.30 -22.91
N ASP A 206 2.60 3.06 -22.20
CA ASP A 206 3.83 2.45 -22.71
C ASP A 206 4.39 1.34 -21.81
N GLY A 207 3.49 0.67 -21.06
CA GLY A 207 3.86 -0.45 -20.20
C GLY A 207 4.62 -0.04 -18.94
N GLY A 208 4.34 1.16 -18.40
CA GLY A 208 4.93 1.63 -17.16
C GLY A 208 6.29 2.31 -17.31
N LYS A 209 6.76 2.56 -18.53
CA LYS A 209 8.04 3.27 -18.76
C LYS A 209 7.93 4.75 -18.43
N THR A 210 6.77 5.36 -18.76
CA THR A 210 6.47 6.74 -18.40
C THR A 210 5.11 6.82 -17.72
N TRP A 211 5.01 7.66 -16.68
CA TRP A 211 3.79 7.86 -15.93
C TRP A 211 3.35 9.33 -16.00
N ASN A 212 2.12 9.54 -16.44
CA ASN A 212 1.51 10.85 -16.60
C ASN A 212 0.48 11.09 -15.50
N LYS A 213 0.43 12.32 -15.01
CA LYS A 213 -0.43 12.68 -13.87
C LYS A 213 -1.90 12.73 -14.28
N MET A 214 -2.75 12.17 -13.44
CA MET A 214 -4.20 12.32 -13.44
C MET A 214 -4.63 13.33 -12.37
N ALA A 215 -5.76 13.99 -12.57
CA ALA A 215 -6.33 14.89 -11.58
C ALA A 215 -7.34 14.15 -10.69
N ASN A 216 -7.35 14.45 -9.39
CA ASN A 216 -8.34 13.93 -8.44
C ASN A 216 -8.53 12.40 -8.52
N ALA A 217 -7.44 11.68 -8.72
CA ALA A 217 -7.46 10.25 -8.95
C ALA A 217 -7.10 9.48 -7.66
N ASN A 218 -7.86 9.72 -6.63
CA ASN A 218 -7.87 8.98 -5.37
C ASN A 218 -9.07 8.05 -5.30
N GLY A 219 -8.97 7.03 -4.52
CA GLY A 219 -10.05 6.05 -4.35
C GLY A 219 -9.53 4.71 -3.84
N GLY A 220 -10.36 3.67 -3.94
CA GLY A 220 -10.03 2.35 -3.41
C GLY A 220 -9.79 1.27 -4.45
N ARG A 221 -10.31 1.43 -5.66
CA ARG A 221 -10.20 0.45 -6.75
C ARG A 221 -10.06 1.14 -8.09
N ALA A 222 -9.55 0.42 -9.08
CA ALA A 222 -9.32 0.91 -10.43
C ALA A 222 -9.66 -0.16 -11.48
N ALA A 223 -10.06 0.28 -12.66
CA ALA A 223 -10.18 -0.55 -13.85
C ALA A 223 -10.02 0.29 -15.12
N ILE A 224 -9.79 -0.36 -16.26
CA ILE A 224 -9.67 0.31 -17.56
C ILE A 224 -10.37 -0.56 -18.59
N THR A 225 -11.13 0.09 -19.48
CA THR A 225 -11.66 -0.56 -20.70
C THR A 225 -11.28 0.25 -21.94
N GLN A 226 -11.12 -0.43 -23.07
CA GLN A 226 -10.93 0.22 -24.38
C GLN A 226 -12.30 0.44 -25.02
N LEU A 227 -12.52 1.66 -25.54
CA LEU A 227 -13.74 2.03 -26.27
C LEU A 227 -13.65 1.62 -27.75
N GLU A 228 -14.79 1.68 -28.48
CA GLU A 228 -14.86 1.32 -29.91
C GLU A 228 -13.95 2.14 -30.81
N ASP A 229 -13.70 3.40 -30.45
CA ASP A 229 -12.83 4.31 -31.21
C ASP A 229 -11.33 4.11 -30.90
N GLY A 230 -11.01 3.16 -30.01
CA GLY A 230 -9.66 2.86 -29.58
C GLY A 230 -9.15 3.71 -28.41
N SER A 231 -9.94 4.68 -27.94
CA SER A 231 -9.63 5.44 -26.71
C SER A 231 -9.88 4.58 -25.46
N TYR A 232 -9.56 5.12 -24.30
CA TYR A 232 -9.64 4.39 -23.05
C TYR A 232 -10.57 5.09 -22.07
N ARG A 233 -11.37 4.30 -21.36
CA ARG A 233 -12.15 4.74 -20.22
C ARG A 233 -11.51 4.19 -18.96
N PHE A 234 -11.12 5.10 -18.07
CA PHE A 234 -10.60 4.78 -16.74
C PHE A 234 -11.72 4.80 -15.73
N PHE A 235 -11.61 3.93 -14.71
CA PHE A 235 -12.55 3.88 -13.60
C PHE A 235 -11.81 3.99 -12.28
N LYS A 236 -12.44 4.64 -11.32
CA LYS A 236 -12.03 4.60 -9.91
C LYS A 236 -13.23 4.39 -9.01
N SER A 237 -13.03 3.76 -7.84
CA SER A 237 -14.02 3.79 -6.79
C SER A 237 -14.06 5.16 -6.12
N ALA A 238 -15.16 5.43 -5.41
CA ALA A 238 -15.29 6.58 -4.54
C ALA A 238 -14.19 6.61 -3.48
N HIS A 239 -13.78 7.80 -3.12
CA HIS A 239 -13.04 8.06 -1.89
C HIS A 239 -13.93 7.81 -0.67
N GLU A 240 -13.36 7.52 0.50
CA GLU A 240 -14.11 7.20 1.73
C GLU A 240 -15.14 8.28 2.13
N ASN A 241 -14.86 9.54 1.82
CA ASN A 241 -15.72 10.68 2.13
C ASN A 241 -16.68 11.06 0.99
N ASP A 242 -16.56 10.45 -0.18
CA ASP A 242 -17.47 10.72 -1.30
C ASP A 242 -18.80 10.00 -1.10
N LYS A 243 -19.88 10.74 -1.22
CA LYS A 243 -21.25 10.26 -1.01
C LYS A 243 -22.08 10.27 -2.29
N THR A 244 -21.49 10.65 -3.43
CA THR A 244 -22.25 10.89 -4.66
C THR A 244 -22.41 9.65 -5.52
N SER A 245 -21.38 8.81 -5.58
CA SER A 245 -21.40 7.55 -6.32
C SER A 245 -20.35 6.59 -5.80
N ALA A 246 -20.57 5.28 -6.01
CA ALA A 246 -19.54 4.28 -5.72
C ALA A 246 -18.47 4.20 -6.80
N VAL A 247 -18.75 4.62 -8.04
CA VAL A 247 -17.89 4.47 -9.19
C VAL A 247 -17.90 5.72 -10.05
N PHE A 248 -16.72 6.14 -10.46
CA PHE A 248 -16.49 7.24 -11.39
C PHE A 248 -15.75 6.73 -12.61
N TYR A 249 -15.97 7.38 -13.75
CA TYR A 249 -15.25 7.13 -14.99
C TYR A 249 -14.62 8.41 -15.55
N SER A 250 -13.61 8.24 -16.38
CA SER A 250 -12.94 9.31 -17.13
C SER A 250 -12.70 8.85 -18.57
N ASP A 251 -13.03 9.69 -19.53
CA ASP A 251 -12.80 9.51 -20.98
C ASP A 251 -11.67 10.41 -21.50
N ASP A 252 -10.99 11.14 -20.62
CA ASP A 252 -9.93 12.12 -20.93
C ASP A 252 -8.61 11.83 -20.20
N LEU A 253 -8.29 10.55 -20.04
CA LEU A 253 -7.07 10.06 -19.37
C LEU A 253 -6.95 10.57 -17.92
N GLY A 254 -8.06 10.65 -17.22
CA GLY A 254 -8.08 10.98 -15.79
C GLY A 254 -7.98 12.47 -15.48
N GLN A 255 -8.23 13.37 -16.43
CA GLN A 255 -8.24 14.80 -16.16
C GLN A 255 -9.56 15.26 -15.55
N THR A 256 -10.68 14.66 -15.97
CA THR A 256 -12.00 14.86 -15.36
C THR A 256 -12.68 13.52 -15.05
N TRP A 257 -13.54 13.52 -14.03
CA TRP A 257 -14.24 12.33 -13.59
C TRP A 257 -15.75 12.58 -13.53
N GLU A 258 -16.50 11.67 -14.13
CA GLU A 258 -17.96 11.65 -14.13
C GLU A 258 -18.49 10.46 -13.33
N THR A 259 -19.71 10.57 -12.81
CA THR A 259 -20.35 9.48 -12.07
C THR A 259 -20.93 8.44 -13.00
N CYS A 260 -20.67 7.15 -12.74
CA CYS A 260 -21.42 6.07 -13.36
C CYS A 260 -22.86 6.07 -12.83
N THR A 261 -23.83 5.79 -13.72
CA THR A 261 -25.24 5.78 -13.36
C THR A 261 -25.76 4.36 -13.12
N GLY A 262 -26.92 4.23 -12.45
CA GLY A 262 -27.57 2.94 -12.21
C GLY A 262 -26.94 2.07 -11.11
N ILE A 263 -25.87 2.55 -10.46
CA ILE A 263 -25.31 1.93 -9.26
C ILE A 263 -26.14 2.35 -8.06
N PRO A 264 -26.45 1.45 -7.11
CA PRO A 264 -27.12 1.84 -5.88
C PRO A 264 -26.34 2.97 -5.20
N SER A 265 -26.95 4.14 -5.08
CA SER A 265 -26.31 5.36 -4.54
C SER A 265 -26.76 5.67 -3.11
N ALA A 266 -27.18 4.67 -2.36
CA ALA A 266 -27.43 4.84 -0.93
C ALA A 266 -26.17 5.24 -0.18
N TYR A 267 -26.32 5.86 0.97
CA TYR A 267 -25.24 6.39 1.77
C TYR A 267 -24.05 5.43 1.89
N GLY A 268 -22.84 5.90 1.53
CA GLY A 268 -21.63 5.11 1.68
C GLY A 268 -21.43 3.97 0.70
N SER A 269 -22.05 4.04 -0.50
CA SER A 269 -21.75 3.07 -1.55
C SER A 269 -20.25 3.01 -1.84
N LYS A 270 -19.70 1.79 -1.82
CA LYS A 270 -18.29 1.54 -2.17
C LYS A 270 -18.23 0.48 -3.25
N MET A 271 -17.44 0.71 -4.28
CA MET A 271 -17.04 -0.34 -5.20
C MET A 271 -15.93 -1.17 -4.54
N THR A 272 -16.21 -2.42 -4.26
CA THR A 272 -15.23 -3.33 -3.66
C THR A 272 -14.38 -4.04 -4.71
N ASN A 273 -14.92 -4.21 -5.91
CA ASN A 273 -14.20 -4.77 -7.06
C ASN A 273 -14.86 -4.34 -8.37
N MET A 274 -14.05 -4.30 -9.44
CA MET A 274 -14.52 -4.11 -10.81
C MET A 274 -13.78 -5.09 -11.72
N PHE A 275 -14.47 -5.62 -12.72
CA PHE A 275 -13.92 -6.51 -13.71
C PHE A 275 -14.41 -6.13 -15.10
N ILE A 276 -13.48 -6.06 -16.05
CA ILE A 276 -13.75 -5.82 -17.47
C ILE A 276 -13.63 -7.16 -18.20
N GLU A 277 -14.64 -7.52 -18.98
CA GLU A 277 -14.53 -8.73 -19.78
C GLU A 277 -13.49 -8.56 -20.90
N PRO A 278 -12.43 -9.40 -20.96
CA PRO A 278 -11.33 -9.21 -21.89
C PRO A 278 -11.73 -9.20 -23.36
N ASN A 279 -12.70 -10.04 -23.73
CA ASN A 279 -13.15 -10.17 -25.13
C ASN A 279 -14.39 -9.36 -25.47
N LYS A 280 -15.01 -8.72 -24.47
CA LYS A 280 -16.21 -7.89 -24.60
C LYS A 280 -16.02 -6.62 -23.77
N PRO A 281 -15.20 -5.67 -24.22
CA PRO A 281 -14.82 -4.49 -23.42
C PRO A 281 -16.02 -3.61 -23.01
N ASN A 282 -17.16 -3.74 -23.70
CA ASN A 282 -18.42 -3.09 -23.31
C ASN A 282 -19.10 -3.73 -22.08
N ILE A 283 -18.71 -4.94 -21.71
CA ILE A 283 -19.23 -5.63 -20.51
C ILE A 283 -18.35 -5.33 -19.32
N VAL A 284 -18.92 -4.65 -18.34
CA VAL A 284 -18.24 -4.25 -17.11
C VAL A 284 -19.03 -4.70 -15.92
N TYR A 285 -18.39 -5.42 -15.02
CA TYR A 285 -18.98 -5.84 -13.75
C TYR A 285 -18.45 -4.98 -12.62
N ALA A 286 -19.32 -4.52 -11.74
CA ALA A 286 -18.98 -3.82 -10.51
C ALA A 286 -19.66 -4.50 -9.32
N TYR A 287 -18.85 -4.91 -8.35
CA TYR A 287 -19.38 -5.40 -7.08
C TYR A 287 -19.42 -4.25 -6.09
N VAL A 288 -20.59 -3.91 -5.62
CA VAL A 288 -20.83 -2.69 -4.86
C VAL A 288 -21.42 -3.03 -3.51
N THR A 289 -20.88 -2.42 -2.47
CA THR A 289 -21.44 -2.38 -1.13
C THR A 289 -22.21 -1.08 -0.95
N TYR A 290 -23.39 -1.13 -0.34
CA TYR A 290 -24.14 0.06 0.06
C TYR A 290 -24.82 -0.16 1.40
N TYR A 291 -25.14 0.94 2.10
CA TYR A 291 -25.75 0.92 3.42
C TYR A 291 -27.04 1.69 3.41
N ASN A 292 -28.00 1.33 4.27
CA ASN A 292 -29.21 2.09 4.48
C ASN A 292 -28.94 3.40 5.23
N GLU A 293 -29.85 4.38 5.13
CA GLU A 293 -29.67 5.78 5.60
C GLU A 293 -29.25 5.96 7.06
N SER A 294 -29.58 5.01 7.94
CA SER A 294 -29.36 5.12 9.37
C SER A 294 -27.91 5.00 9.82
N TRP A 295 -27.03 4.51 8.96
CA TRP A 295 -25.68 4.12 9.34
C TRP A 295 -24.69 5.29 9.46
N PHE A 296 -24.80 6.30 8.62
CA PHE A 296 -23.82 7.40 8.55
C PHE A 296 -23.89 8.42 9.69
N TYR A 297 -24.97 8.43 10.46
CA TYR A 297 -25.24 9.44 11.50
C TYR A 297 -25.15 8.90 12.93
N SER A 298 -24.98 7.62 13.12
CA SER A 298 -24.77 7.04 14.44
C SER A 298 -23.31 7.20 14.85
N LYS A 299 -23.06 7.87 15.97
CA LYS A 299 -21.74 7.99 16.61
C LYS A 299 -21.28 6.65 17.22
N ASP A 300 -22.17 5.71 17.32
CA ASP A 300 -21.93 4.36 17.78
C ASP A 300 -21.59 3.48 16.58
N LYS A 301 -20.81 2.42 16.82
CA LYS A 301 -20.34 1.51 15.75
C LYS A 301 -21.48 1.12 14.83
N PRO A 302 -21.24 1.14 13.50
CA PRO A 302 -22.26 0.80 12.52
C PRO A 302 -22.81 -0.60 12.77
N ASP A 303 -24.14 -0.72 12.67
CA ASP A 303 -24.75 -2.03 12.58
C ASP A 303 -24.48 -2.61 11.20
N MET A 304 -23.48 -3.48 11.09
CA MET A 304 -23.10 -4.14 9.84
C MET A 304 -24.21 -5.03 9.27
N SER A 305 -25.28 -5.29 10.03
CA SER A 305 -26.45 -6.03 9.53
C SER A 305 -27.22 -5.30 8.42
N ASP A 306 -27.00 -3.98 8.27
CA ASP A 306 -27.62 -3.16 7.22
C ASP A 306 -26.75 -3.03 5.96
N ALA A 307 -25.60 -3.67 5.89
CA ALA A 307 -24.77 -3.70 4.70
C ALA A 307 -25.39 -4.58 3.62
N HIS A 308 -25.52 -4.04 2.43
CA HIS A 308 -26.00 -4.74 1.25
C HIS A 308 -24.91 -4.82 0.21
N TYR A 309 -24.80 -5.97 -0.44
CA TYR A 309 -23.82 -6.22 -1.51
C TYR A 309 -24.57 -6.62 -2.77
N THR A 310 -24.21 -6.04 -3.89
CA THR A 310 -24.84 -6.38 -5.17
C THR A 310 -23.80 -6.38 -6.29
N LEU A 311 -23.98 -7.32 -7.21
CA LEU A 311 -23.30 -7.29 -8.50
C LEU A 311 -24.09 -6.39 -9.44
N CYS A 312 -23.40 -5.42 -10.04
CA CYS A 312 -23.93 -4.58 -11.10
C CYS A 312 -23.24 -4.90 -12.41
N VAL A 313 -23.98 -4.86 -13.52
CA VAL A 313 -23.46 -5.12 -14.86
C VAL A 313 -23.76 -3.94 -15.76
N SER A 314 -22.78 -3.54 -16.54
CA SER A 314 -22.89 -2.59 -17.64
C SER A 314 -22.69 -3.30 -18.96
N THR A 315 -23.39 -2.86 -20.00
CA THR A 315 -23.22 -3.28 -21.40
C THR A 315 -22.81 -2.13 -22.33
N ASP A 316 -22.52 -0.96 -21.74
CA ASP A 316 -22.18 0.29 -22.43
C ASP A 316 -20.83 0.85 -21.98
N TYR A 317 -19.85 -0.04 -21.80
CA TYR A 317 -18.49 0.32 -21.37
C TYR A 317 -18.45 0.97 -19.98
N GLY A 318 -19.32 0.52 -19.05
CA GLY A 318 -19.31 0.98 -17.66
C GLY A 318 -19.89 2.36 -17.40
N LYS A 319 -20.64 2.94 -18.36
CA LYS A 319 -21.31 4.24 -18.16
C LYS A 319 -22.57 4.12 -17.37
N THR A 320 -23.39 3.10 -17.71
CA THR A 320 -24.64 2.79 -17.03
C THR A 320 -24.62 1.37 -16.52
N PHE A 321 -24.97 1.17 -15.27
CA PHE A 321 -25.06 -0.14 -14.64
C PHE A 321 -26.50 -0.52 -14.32
N THR A 322 -26.73 -1.82 -14.30
CA THR A 322 -27.97 -2.42 -13.81
C THR A 322 -27.61 -3.40 -12.69
N GLY A 323 -28.25 -3.29 -11.56
CA GLY A 323 -28.10 -4.27 -10.47
C GLY A 323 -28.65 -5.63 -10.92
N THR A 324 -27.99 -6.69 -10.50
CA THR A 324 -28.43 -8.08 -10.69
C THR A 324 -29.18 -8.56 -9.47
N ASP A 325 -29.89 -9.70 -9.60
CA ASP A 325 -30.56 -10.36 -8.46
C ASP A 325 -29.55 -11.12 -7.56
N VAL A 326 -28.26 -11.03 -7.86
CA VAL A 326 -27.19 -11.61 -7.05
C VAL A 326 -26.96 -10.70 -5.84
N ALA A 327 -27.82 -10.84 -4.83
CA ALA A 327 -27.64 -10.23 -3.53
C ALA A 327 -26.81 -11.15 -2.65
N MET A 328 -25.68 -10.66 -2.18
CA MET A 328 -24.84 -11.38 -1.22
C MET A 328 -24.81 -10.64 0.09
N TYR A 329 -24.88 -11.39 1.17
CA TYR A 329 -24.75 -10.85 2.52
C TYR A 329 -23.34 -11.12 3.01
N ASP A 330 -22.54 -10.11 3.16
CA ASP A 330 -21.22 -10.27 3.77
C ASP A 330 -20.95 -9.14 4.77
N GLN A 331 -20.46 -9.51 5.93
CA GLN A 331 -20.05 -8.58 6.99
C GLN A 331 -18.56 -8.18 6.88
N CYS A 332 -17.90 -8.53 5.80
CA CYS A 332 -16.48 -8.30 5.64
C CYS A 332 -16.20 -7.23 4.57
N ASP A 333 -15.64 -6.09 4.97
CA ASP A 333 -15.26 -4.98 4.08
C ASP A 333 -14.25 -5.35 2.97
N SER A 334 -13.63 -6.51 3.07
CA SER A 334 -12.62 -7.00 2.12
C SER A 334 -13.14 -8.05 1.13
N ALA A 335 -14.42 -8.41 1.21
CA ALA A 335 -15.04 -9.38 0.31
C ALA A 335 -15.32 -8.79 -1.08
N GLY A 336 -15.69 -9.63 -2.03
CA GLY A 336 -16.10 -9.19 -3.35
C GLY A 336 -14.95 -9.15 -4.36
N ARG A 337 -14.06 -10.15 -4.33
CA ARG A 337 -13.14 -10.38 -5.45
C ARG A 337 -13.86 -11.13 -6.55
N ILE A 338 -13.78 -10.59 -7.77
CA ILE A 338 -14.36 -11.20 -8.97
C ILE A 338 -13.24 -11.88 -9.74
N ALA A 339 -13.44 -13.14 -10.09
CA ALA A 339 -12.59 -13.87 -11.03
C ALA A 339 -13.42 -14.29 -12.24
N TYR A 340 -12.92 -14.05 -13.43
CA TYR A 340 -13.55 -14.43 -14.69
C TYR A 340 -13.13 -15.85 -15.10
N LEU A 341 -14.13 -16.69 -15.43
CA LEU A 341 -13.92 -18.07 -15.85
C LEU A 341 -14.08 -18.29 -17.37
N GLY A 342 -14.47 -17.24 -18.10
CA GLY A 342 -14.82 -17.34 -19.51
C GLY A 342 -16.32 -17.55 -19.74
N GLU A 343 -16.78 -17.29 -20.97
CA GLU A 343 -18.15 -17.53 -21.43
C GLU A 343 -19.23 -16.91 -20.52
N ASP A 344 -19.04 -15.66 -20.08
CA ASP A 344 -19.94 -14.93 -19.20
C ASP A 344 -20.09 -15.52 -17.77
N ASN A 345 -19.14 -16.36 -17.35
CA ASN A 345 -19.11 -16.97 -16.04
C ASN A 345 -18.09 -16.27 -15.13
N LEU A 346 -18.50 -16.01 -13.90
CA LEU A 346 -17.68 -15.39 -12.87
C LEU A 346 -17.68 -16.24 -11.60
N ILE A 347 -16.60 -16.15 -10.83
CA ILE A 347 -16.61 -16.51 -9.40
C ILE A 347 -16.47 -15.23 -8.59
N ILE A 348 -17.29 -15.11 -7.55
CA ILE A 348 -17.21 -14.02 -6.59
C ILE A 348 -16.86 -14.59 -5.23
N GLY A 349 -15.79 -14.09 -4.62
CA GLY A 349 -15.46 -14.39 -3.23
C GLY A 349 -16.34 -13.57 -2.30
N ALA A 350 -17.07 -14.21 -1.41
CA ALA A 350 -17.98 -13.58 -0.48
C ALA A 350 -17.55 -13.77 0.98
N GLY A 351 -16.25 -13.65 1.24
CA GLY A 351 -15.68 -13.69 2.57
C GLY A 351 -16.08 -14.94 3.37
N TRP A 352 -16.75 -14.75 4.47
CA TRP A 352 -17.18 -15.82 5.38
C TRP A 352 -18.22 -16.77 4.77
N TYR A 353 -18.93 -16.35 3.75
CA TYR A 353 -19.97 -17.16 3.09
C TYR A 353 -19.43 -18.00 1.92
N GLY A 354 -18.12 -17.92 1.65
CA GLY A 354 -17.44 -18.76 0.66
C GLY A 354 -17.37 -18.12 -0.72
N MET A 355 -17.55 -18.92 -1.76
CA MET A 355 -17.48 -18.50 -3.16
C MET A 355 -18.80 -18.80 -3.87
N TYR A 356 -19.22 -17.87 -4.74
CA TYR A 356 -20.39 -18.00 -5.57
C TYR A 356 -19.99 -18.05 -7.04
N SER A 357 -20.57 -18.99 -7.78
CA SER A 357 -20.53 -19.01 -9.24
C SER A 357 -21.68 -18.16 -9.76
N VAL A 358 -21.36 -17.26 -10.67
CA VAL A 358 -22.34 -16.36 -11.30
C VAL A 358 -22.27 -16.59 -12.81
N THR A 359 -23.40 -16.86 -13.42
CA THR A 359 -23.51 -17.18 -14.84
C THR A 359 -24.45 -16.21 -15.56
N ASP A 360 -24.50 -16.26 -16.88
CA ASP A 360 -25.43 -15.50 -17.72
C ASP A 360 -25.40 -13.98 -17.41
N ASN A 361 -24.19 -13.42 -17.38
CA ASN A 361 -23.96 -12.00 -17.06
C ASN A 361 -24.58 -11.54 -15.73
N GLY A 362 -24.49 -12.37 -14.70
CA GLY A 362 -24.97 -12.04 -13.37
C GLY A 362 -26.46 -12.30 -13.14
N LYS A 363 -27.13 -13.07 -13.98
CA LYS A 363 -28.54 -13.37 -13.81
C LYS A 363 -28.81 -14.62 -12.99
N THR A 364 -27.83 -15.55 -12.91
CA THR A 364 -27.95 -16.79 -12.14
C THR A 364 -26.68 -17.13 -11.39
#